data_a1a900039641acb4f35c2ce0110d0da3
#
_entry.id   a1a900039641acb4f35c2ce0110d0da3
#
_cell.length_a   1.000
_cell.length_b   1.000
_cell.length_c   1.000
_cell.angle_alpha   90.00
_cell.angle_beta   90.00
_cell.angle_gamma   90.00
#
_symmetry.space_group_name_H-M   'P 1'
#
loop_
_entity.id
_entity.type
_entity.pdbx_description
1 polymer ?
#
loop_
_entity_poly.entity_id
_entity_poly.type
_entity_poly.pdbx_seq_one_letter_code
_entity_poly.pdbx_strand_id
1 'polypeptide(L)'
;MISCRRLGSAQAVAAVFSLAWLGAATVAAQQPDSSTVIRGVDAAVKARLDGIVGYTVTEHYAVYRNNDEAHPVAEMTVKTDYRGDSGKNYTILSQSGSEIVRKLVLGAILDNEKRINLPGIREGSWLTSANYEMKLHPGGTQRLDGRDCLVLGLSPKRKAPNLIEGTIWVDARDYSIVQIQGIASKSPSIFTGPAQVMRQYANVSGFAMATHARAVSNSYMFGETIVTIDYRDYQIRLRPAK
;
A
#
# COMPACT_ATOMS: atom_id res chain seq x y z
N MET A 1 -85.19 -2.23 -58.64
CA MET A 1 -84.10 -1.79 -59.55
C MET A 1 -82.81 -1.94 -58.76
N ILE A 2 -82.08 -3.04 -58.95
CA ILE A 2 -80.79 -3.11 -59.62
C ILE A 2 -79.76 -2.23 -58.87
N SER A 3 -78.69 -2.70 -58.21
CA SER A 3 -77.58 -3.42 -58.83
C SER A 3 -76.59 -3.88 -57.76
N CYS A 4 -76.05 -5.03 -57.96
CA CYS A 4 -74.87 -5.64 -57.39
C CYS A 4 -73.58 -4.80 -57.44
N ARG A 5 -72.69 -4.93 -56.53
CA ARG A 5 -71.21 -5.11 -56.73
C ARG A 5 -70.48 -5.52 -55.46
N ARG A 6 -70.04 -6.68 -55.53
CA ARG A 6 -68.74 -7.35 -55.37
C ARG A 6 -67.79 -6.93 -54.32
N LEU A 7 -67.45 -7.96 -53.56
CA LEU A 7 -66.29 -8.25 -52.72
C LEU A 7 -64.93 -7.65 -53.17
N GLY A 8 -64.16 -7.23 -52.25
CA GLY A 8 -62.73 -7.07 -52.33
C GLY A 8 -62.10 -7.58 -51.04
N SER A 9 -61.51 -8.75 -51.12
CA SER A 9 -60.74 -9.39 -50.00
C SER A 9 -59.40 -8.70 -49.81
N ALA A 10 -59.21 -8.09 -48.64
CA ALA A 10 -57.87 -7.61 -48.21
C ALA A 10 -57.24 -8.66 -47.30
N GLN A 11 -56.20 -9.31 -47.84
CA GLN A 11 -55.33 -10.21 -47.05
C GLN A 11 -54.46 -9.36 -46.12
N ALA A 12 -54.63 -9.55 -44.82
CA ALA A 12 -53.72 -8.99 -43.80
C ALA A 12 -52.49 -9.89 -43.74
N VAL A 13 -51.35 -9.35 -44.16
CA VAL A 13 -50.02 -9.96 -43.97
C VAL A 13 -49.59 -9.63 -42.56
N ALA A 14 -49.61 -10.61 -41.67
CA ALA A 14 -49.04 -10.49 -40.32
C ALA A 14 -47.51 -10.62 -40.42
N ALA A 15 -46.80 -9.51 -40.31
CA ALA A 15 -45.35 -9.49 -40.17
C ALA A 15 -44.98 -9.87 -38.71
N VAL A 16 -44.47 -11.08 -38.54
CA VAL A 16 -43.92 -11.55 -37.26
C VAL A 16 -42.53 -10.92 -37.10
N PHE A 17 -42.42 -9.87 -36.26
CA PHE A 17 -41.15 -9.32 -35.81
C PHE A 17 -40.59 -10.24 -34.73
N SER A 18 -39.65 -11.12 -35.08
CA SER A 18 -38.84 -11.87 -34.12
C SER A 18 -37.80 -10.94 -33.52
N LEU A 19 -38.07 -10.42 -32.30
CA LEU A 19 -37.04 -9.75 -31.51
C LEU A 19 -36.03 -10.81 -31.03
N ALA A 20 -34.88 -10.86 -31.68
CA ALA A 20 -33.72 -11.59 -31.15
C ALA A 20 -33.18 -10.83 -29.94
N TRP A 21 -33.42 -11.31 -28.74
CA TRP A 21 -32.74 -10.86 -27.52
C TRP A 21 -31.29 -11.34 -27.58
N LEU A 22 -30.38 -10.45 -27.96
CA LEU A 22 -28.95 -10.62 -27.72
C LEU A 22 -28.72 -10.46 -26.21
N GLY A 23 -28.75 -11.59 -25.51
CA GLY A 23 -28.31 -11.65 -24.11
C GLY A 23 -26.83 -11.31 -24.08
N ALA A 24 -26.50 -10.07 -23.66
CA ALA A 24 -25.13 -9.72 -23.26
C ALA A 24 -24.78 -10.58 -22.05
N ALA A 25 -24.05 -11.67 -22.27
CA ALA A 25 -23.42 -12.43 -21.18
C ALA A 25 -22.42 -11.50 -20.51
N THR A 26 -22.77 -10.95 -19.36
CA THR A 26 -21.81 -10.30 -18.48
C THR A 26 -20.81 -11.38 -18.05
N VAL A 27 -19.64 -11.39 -18.65
CA VAL A 27 -18.52 -12.18 -18.17
C VAL A 27 -18.17 -11.56 -16.81
N ALA A 28 -18.66 -12.16 -15.73
CA ALA A 28 -18.21 -11.85 -14.39
C ALA A 28 -16.70 -12.13 -14.38
N ALA A 29 -15.89 -11.07 -14.25
CA ALA A 29 -14.45 -11.22 -14.13
C ALA A 29 -14.19 -12.12 -12.91
N GLN A 30 -13.71 -13.33 -13.16
CA GLN A 30 -13.47 -14.32 -12.13
C GLN A 30 -12.33 -13.79 -11.26
N GLN A 31 -12.59 -13.62 -9.96
CA GLN A 31 -11.55 -13.19 -9.02
C GLN A 31 -10.36 -14.15 -9.09
N PRO A 32 -9.12 -13.64 -9.20
CA PRO A 32 -7.95 -14.50 -9.29
C PRO A 32 -7.85 -15.37 -8.03
N ASP A 33 -7.34 -16.59 -8.22
CA ASP A 33 -7.08 -17.52 -7.11
C ASP A 33 -6.11 -16.92 -6.09
N SER A 34 -6.43 -17.11 -4.79
CA SER A 34 -5.66 -16.56 -3.67
C SER A 34 -4.17 -16.91 -3.75
N SER A 35 -3.83 -18.16 -4.12
CA SER A 35 -2.44 -18.59 -4.25
C SER A 35 -1.69 -17.88 -5.36
N THR A 36 -2.38 -17.55 -6.44
CA THR A 36 -1.84 -16.76 -7.57
C THR A 36 -1.55 -15.33 -7.15
N VAL A 37 -2.48 -14.70 -6.42
CA VAL A 37 -2.27 -13.33 -5.91
C VAL A 37 -1.09 -13.29 -4.94
N ILE A 38 -1.01 -14.21 -3.99
CA ILE A 38 0.09 -14.26 -3.01
C ILE A 38 1.45 -14.45 -3.69
N ARG A 39 1.54 -15.39 -4.66
CA ARG A 39 2.76 -15.55 -5.47
C ARG A 39 3.10 -14.30 -6.26
N GLY A 40 2.09 -13.58 -6.78
CA GLY A 40 2.27 -12.30 -7.47
C GLY A 40 2.88 -11.24 -6.54
N VAL A 41 2.36 -11.11 -5.31
CA VAL A 41 2.91 -10.19 -4.30
C VAL A 41 4.36 -10.55 -3.96
N ASP A 42 4.65 -11.84 -3.71
CA ASP A 42 6.02 -12.29 -3.43
C ASP A 42 6.97 -11.98 -4.59
N ALA A 43 6.52 -12.19 -5.84
CA ALA A 43 7.29 -11.89 -7.03
C ALA A 43 7.55 -10.38 -7.20
N ALA A 44 6.53 -9.53 -6.97
CA ALA A 44 6.67 -8.08 -7.05
C ALA A 44 7.64 -7.53 -5.99
N VAL A 45 7.54 -8.01 -4.74
CA VAL A 45 8.48 -7.66 -3.67
C VAL A 45 9.89 -8.13 -4.04
N LYS A 46 10.05 -9.37 -4.51
CA LYS A 46 11.36 -9.91 -4.92
C LYS A 46 11.96 -9.12 -6.09
N ALA A 47 11.17 -8.77 -7.10
CA ALA A 47 11.63 -7.98 -8.25
C ALA A 47 12.20 -6.63 -7.81
N ARG A 48 11.53 -5.95 -6.86
CA ARG A 48 12.02 -4.70 -6.26
C ARG A 48 13.36 -4.91 -5.53
N LEU A 49 13.47 -5.97 -4.72
CA LEU A 49 14.69 -6.25 -3.94
C LEU A 49 15.87 -6.64 -4.83
N ASP A 50 15.63 -7.38 -5.90
CA ASP A 50 16.66 -7.81 -6.84
C ASP A 50 17.05 -6.67 -7.81
N GLY A 51 16.06 -5.84 -8.21
CA GLY A 51 16.27 -4.77 -9.19
C GLY A 51 16.95 -3.52 -8.62
N ILE A 52 16.71 -3.20 -7.34
CA ILE A 52 17.22 -1.99 -6.70
C ILE A 52 18.48 -2.32 -5.90
N VAL A 53 19.64 -1.82 -6.33
CA VAL A 53 20.90 -1.94 -5.56
C VAL A 53 21.06 -0.83 -4.53
N GLY A 54 20.35 0.29 -4.70
CA GLY A 54 20.30 1.37 -3.74
C GLY A 54 19.42 2.52 -4.23
N TYR A 55 19.16 3.48 -3.35
CA TYR A 55 18.47 4.73 -3.70
C TYR A 55 18.83 5.84 -2.72
N THR A 56 18.64 7.08 -3.15
CA THR A 56 18.53 8.23 -2.25
C THR A 56 17.10 8.75 -2.25
N VAL A 57 16.67 9.32 -1.14
CA VAL A 57 15.34 9.92 -0.95
C VAL A 57 15.41 11.04 0.08
N THR A 58 14.63 12.08 -0.10
CA THR A 58 14.37 13.11 0.91
C THR A 58 13.15 12.69 1.72
N GLU A 59 13.32 12.53 3.03
CA GLU A 59 12.26 12.16 3.96
C GLU A 59 11.96 13.35 4.88
N HIS A 60 10.71 13.80 4.90
CA HIS A 60 10.23 14.84 5.82
C HIS A 60 9.38 14.21 6.91
N TYR A 61 9.83 14.33 8.14
CA TYR A 61 9.17 13.83 9.35
C TYR A 61 8.49 14.97 10.07
N ALA A 62 7.23 14.77 10.50
CA ALA A 62 6.52 15.67 11.38
C ALA A 62 5.87 14.91 12.53
N VAL A 63 5.93 15.47 13.72
CA VAL A 63 5.32 14.91 14.95
C VAL A 63 4.24 15.85 15.43
N TYR A 64 3.06 15.30 15.66
CA TYR A 64 1.88 16.03 16.16
C TYR A 64 1.42 15.42 17.47
N ARG A 65 0.69 16.20 18.26
CA ARG A 65 0.13 15.79 19.56
C ARG A 65 -1.28 16.29 19.73
N ASN A 66 -2.04 15.62 20.59
CA ASN A 66 -3.37 16.05 21.00
C ASN A 66 -4.35 16.27 19.83
N ASN A 67 -4.27 15.45 18.80
CA ASN A 67 -5.07 15.57 17.56
C ASN A 67 -4.91 16.90 16.79
N ASP A 68 -3.90 17.71 17.11
CA ASP A 68 -3.58 18.92 16.34
C ASP A 68 -2.60 18.55 15.22
N GLU A 69 -3.15 18.17 14.05
CA GLU A 69 -2.37 17.87 12.85
C GLU A 69 -2.06 19.13 12.00
N ALA A 70 -2.47 20.32 12.46
CA ALA A 70 -2.14 21.58 11.79
C ALA A 70 -0.77 22.14 12.25
N HIS A 71 -0.35 21.86 13.48
CA HIS A 71 0.84 22.44 14.07
C HIS A 71 1.79 21.35 14.60
N PRO A 72 2.81 20.96 13.83
CA PRO A 72 3.77 19.97 14.30
C PRO A 72 4.57 20.48 15.48
N VAL A 73 4.71 19.66 16.53
CA VAL A 73 5.52 19.98 17.71
C VAL A 73 7.02 19.77 17.47
N ALA A 74 7.38 19.00 16.45
CA ALA A 74 8.75 18.80 15.98
C ALA A 74 8.74 18.36 14.52
N GLU A 75 9.74 18.78 13.77
CA GLU A 75 9.96 18.38 12.37
C GLU A 75 11.42 18.07 12.12
N MET A 76 11.66 17.22 11.11
CA MET A 76 13.02 16.90 10.66
C MET A 76 12.97 16.50 9.18
N THR A 77 13.86 17.06 8.38
CA THR A 77 14.10 16.63 7.01
C THR A 77 15.44 15.94 6.94
N VAL A 78 15.47 14.74 6.38
CA VAL A 78 16.69 13.98 6.18
C VAL A 78 16.87 13.57 4.73
N LYS A 79 18.11 13.46 4.29
CA LYS A 79 18.48 12.76 3.07
C LYS A 79 18.93 11.36 3.46
N THR A 80 18.17 10.37 3.02
CA THR A 80 18.47 8.94 3.21
C THR A 80 19.24 8.41 2.01
N ASP A 81 20.34 7.68 2.26
CA ASP A 81 21.03 6.83 1.28
C ASP A 81 20.88 5.38 1.72
N TYR A 82 20.16 4.61 0.92
CA TYR A 82 20.01 3.17 1.08
C TYR A 82 20.90 2.41 0.11
N ARG A 83 21.61 1.41 0.62
CA ARG A 83 22.38 0.46 -0.16
C ARG A 83 22.01 -0.97 0.21
N GLY A 84 21.92 -1.81 -0.81
CA GLY A 84 21.57 -3.21 -0.61
C GLY A 84 22.61 -4.01 0.20
N ASP A 85 23.86 -3.59 0.24
CA ASP A 85 24.97 -4.24 0.95
C ASP A 85 25.18 -3.76 2.38
N SER A 86 24.77 -2.52 2.70
CA SER A 86 25.08 -1.87 3.99
C SER A 86 23.88 -1.28 4.73
N GLY A 87 22.69 -1.26 4.11
CA GLY A 87 21.47 -0.74 4.72
C GLY A 87 21.26 0.75 4.51
N LYS A 88 20.61 1.42 5.48
CA LYS A 88 20.28 2.87 5.43
C LYS A 88 21.30 3.70 6.21
N ASN A 89 21.71 4.84 5.59
CA ASN A 89 22.33 5.97 6.28
C ASN A 89 21.53 7.23 5.97
N TYR A 90 21.61 8.23 6.84
CA TYR A 90 20.90 9.49 6.65
C TYR A 90 21.74 10.68 7.11
N THR A 91 21.49 11.81 6.45
CA THR A 91 22.02 13.12 6.81
C THR A 91 20.87 14.05 7.12
N ILE A 92 20.89 14.69 8.30
CA ILE A 92 19.88 15.69 8.65
C ILE A 92 20.13 16.95 7.84
N LEU A 93 19.11 17.38 7.07
CA LEU A 93 19.14 18.60 6.27
C LEU A 93 18.59 19.79 7.05
N SER A 94 17.50 19.60 7.80
CA SER A 94 16.90 20.61 8.65
C SER A 94 16.13 19.97 9.79
N GLN A 95 15.92 20.73 10.85
CA GLN A 95 15.09 20.33 11.99
C GLN A 95 14.54 21.54 12.72
N SER A 96 13.33 21.42 13.30
CA SER A 96 12.65 22.47 14.04
C SER A 96 11.81 21.91 15.19
N GLY A 97 11.27 22.79 16.03
CA GLY A 97 10.39 22.44 17.15
C GLY A 97 11.12 21.84 18.35
N SER A 98 10.41 21.06 19.17
CA SER A 98 10.87 20.54 20.46
C SER A 98 12.08 19.61 20.32
N GLU A 99 13.19 19.96 20.97
CA GLU A 99 14.42 19.13 20.99
C GLU A 99 14.19 17.77 21.64
N ILE A 100 13.40 17.72 22.70
CA ILE A 100 13.08 16.47 23.40
C ILE A 100 12.32 15.52 22.48
N VAL A 101 11.32 16.04 21.76
CA VAL A 101 10.55 15.23 20.81
C VAL A 101 11.42 14.77 19.66
N ARG A 102 12.27 15.64 19.11
CA ARG A 102 13.21 15.25 18.05
C ARG A 102 14.13 14.11 18.48
N LYS A 103 14.70 14.18 19.68
CA LYS A 103 15.59 13.11 20.19
C LYS A 103 14.83 11.82 20.52
N LEU A 104 13.74 11.90 21.28
CA LEU A 104 13.06 10.73 21.82
C LEU A 104 12.11 10.06 20.82
N VAL A 105 11.56 10.79 19.84
CA VAL A 105 10.65 10.25 18.84
C VAL A 105 11.38 10.10 17.51
N LEU A 106 11.81 11.20 16.87
CA LEU A 106 12.38 11.15 15.52
C LEU A 106 13.73 10.44 15.49
N GLY A 107 14.62 10.70 16.45
CA GLY A 107 15.89 9.99 16.59
C GLY A 107 15.69 8.49 16.76
N ALA A 108 14.76 8.08 17.63
CA ALA A 108 14.46 6.67 17.84
C ALA A 108 13.89 5.99 16.59
N ILE A 109 13.08 6.69 15.79
CA ILE A 109 12.57 6.18 14.50
C ILE A 109 13.74 5.98 13.53
N LEU A 110 14.60 6.97 13.36
CA LEU A 110 15.76 6.89 12.46
C LEU A 110 16.71 5.75 12.85
N ASP A 111 17.01 5.59 14.15
CA ASP A 111 17.86 4.50 14.65
C ASP A 111 17.23 3.13 14.41
N ASN A 112 15.90 3.01 14.61
CA ASN A 112 15.18 1.78 14.31
C ASN A 112 15.18 1.48 12.80
N GLU A 113 14.91 2.48 11.95
CA GLU A 113 14.96 2.34 10.48
C GLU A 113 16.36 1.90 10.02
N LYS A 114 17.42 2.46 10.59
CA LYS A 114 18.80 2.04 10.31
C LYS A 114 19.00 0.57 10.68
N ARG A 115 18.60 0.16 11.86
CA ARG A 115 18.78 -1.19 12.38
C ARG A 115 18.00 -2.22 11.59
N ILE A 116 16.71 -1.98 11.30
CA ILE A 116 15.86 -2.96 10.60
C ILE A 116 16.19 -3.10 9.11
N ASN A 117 16.96 -2.18 8.55
CA ASN A 117 17.41 -2.23 7.15
C ASN A 117 18.81 -2.86 6.96
N LEU A 118 19.45 -3.31 8.05
CA LEU A 118 20.72 -4.05 7.94
C LEU A 118 20.52 -5.39 7.22
N PRO A 119 21.49 -5.81 6.39
CA PRO A 119 21.51 -7.15 5.82
C PRO A 119 21.40 -8.23 6.92
N GLY A 120 20.63 -9.28 6.65
CA GLY A 120 20.33 -10.33 7.64
C GLY A 120 19.20 -10.00 8.62
N ILE A 121 18.83 -8.71 8.78
CA ILE A 121 17.71 -8.30 9.63
C ILE A 121 16.49 -7.90 8.79
N ARG A 122 16.70 -7.15 7.71
CA ARG A 122 15.63 -6.62 6.86
C ARG A 122 14.76 -7.69 6.21
N GLU A 123 15.32 -8.85 5.92
CA GLU A 123 14.62 -9.99 5.31
C GLU A 123 13.43 -10.42 6.16
N GLY A 124 13.59 -10.31 7.48
CA GLY A 124 12.53 -10.57 8.43
C GLY A 124 11.39 -9.53 8.46
N SER A 125 11.51 -8.43 7.72
CA SER A 125 10.47 -7.37 7.63
C SER A 125 9.77 -7.34 6.27
N TRP A 126 10.19 -8.16 5.31
CA TRP A 126 9.61 -8.15 3.97
C TRP A 126 8.15 -8.59 3.99
N LEU A 127 7.34 -7.90 3.20
CA LEU A 127 5.92 -8.20 3.02
C LEU A 127 5.74 -9.35 2.03
N THR A 128 6.13 -10.52 2.46
CA THR A 128 6.06 -11.76 1.67
C THR A 128 5.40 -12.87 2.47
N SER A 129 4.98 -13.92 1.78
CA SER A 129 4.43 -15.12 2.39
C SER A 129 5.44 -15.85 3.33
N ALA A 130 6.73 -15.55 3.23
CA ALA A 130 7.74 -16.04 4.18
C ALA A 130 7.53 -15.49 5.60
N ASN A 131 7.10 -14.24 5.74
CA ASN A 131 6.90 -13.56 7.02
C ASN A 131 5.44 -13.47 7.46
N TYR A 132 4.48 -13.65 6.52
CA TYR A 132 3.06 -13.44 6.75
C TYR A 132 2.20 -14.60 6.26
N GLU A 133 1.14 -14.89 6.97
CA GLU A 133 -0.03 -15.53 6.42
C GLU A 133 -0.86 -14.46 5.73
N MET A 134 -1.15 -14.67 4.45
CA MET A 134 -1.92 -13.73 3.62
C MET A 134 -3.23 -14.36 3.22
N LYS A 135 -4.33 -13.62 3.34
CA LYS A 135 -5.66 -14.09 2.97
C LYS A 135 -6.33 -13.07 2.05
N LEU A 136 -6.61 -13.48 0.82
CA LEU A 136 -7.36 -12.66 -0.13
C LEU A 136 -8.79 -12.46 0.39
N HIS A 137 -9.24 -11.20 0.47
CA HIS A 137 -10.61 -10.88 0.83
C HIS A 137 -11.56 -11.19 -0.33
N PRO A 138 -12.67 -11.89 -0.10
CA PRO A 138 -13.71 -12.05 -1.10
C PRO A 138 -14.38 -10.69 -1.34
N GLY A 139 -14.62 -10.31 -2.58
CA GLY A 139 -15.33 -9.07 -2.88
C GLY A 139 -14.77 -8.28 -4.07
N GLY A 140 -13.84 -8.87 -4.82
CA GLY A 140 -13.30 -8.25 -6.02
C GLY A 140 -12.24 -7.19 -5.73
N THR A 141 -12.19 -6.18 -6.58
CA THR A 141 -11.23 -5.09 -6.46
C THR A 141 -11.83 -3.88 -5.74
N GLN A 142 -11.01 -3.18 -4.99
CA GLN A 142 -11.31 -1.85 -4.45
C GLN A 142 -10.51 -0.79 -5.21
N ARG A 143 -11.13 0.35 -5.51
CA ARG A 143 -10.42 1.45 -6.17
C ARG A 143 -9.70 2.31 -5.13
N LEU A 144 -8.37 2.40 -5.26
CA LEU A 144 -7.51 3.20 -4.38
C LEU A 144 -6.50 3.98 -5.24
N ASP A 145 -6.44 5.30 -5.09
CA ASP A 145 -5.57 6.20 -5.86
C ASP A 145 -5.66 5.98 -7.39
N GLY A 146 -6.89 5.76 -7.89
CA GLY A 146 -7.15 5.52 -9.32
C GLY A 146 -6.78 4.13 -9.83
N ARG A 147 -6.31 3.22 -8.96
CA ARG A 147 -5.94 1.83 -9.28
C ARG A 147 -6.97 0.85 -8.76
N ASP A 148 -7.22 -0.21 -9.51
CA ASP A 148 -8.02 -1.35 -9.05
C ASP A 148 -7.11 -2.26 -8.22
N CYS A 149 -7.41 -2.41 -6.94
CA CYS A 149 -6.58 -3.12 -5.97
C CYS A 149 -7.27 -4.36 -5.45
N LEU A 150 -6.55 -5.47 -5.37
CA LEU A 150 -6.93 -6.62 -4.58
C LEU A 150 -6.57 -6.37 -3.12
N VAL A 151 -7.39 -6.88 -2.20
CA VAL A 151 -7.24 -6.65 -0.76
C VAL A 151 -6.87 -7.95 -0.07
N LEU A 152 -5.75 -7.94 0.67
CA LEU A 152 -5.32 -9.11 1.45
C LEU A 152 -5.19 -8.74 2.93
N GLY A 153 -5.74 -9.60 3.78
CA GLY A 153 -5.42 -9.60 5.20
C GLY A 153 -4.01 -10.12 5.44
N LEU A 154 -3.31 -9.50 6.39
CA LEU A 154 -1.96 -9.85 6.82
C LEU A 154 -1.97 -10.30 8.28
N SER A 155 -1.47 -11.51 8.54
CA SER A 155 -1.19 -12.00 9.90
C SER A 155 0.29 -12.38 9.99
N PRO A 156 1.09 -11.68 10.81
CA PRO A 156 2.51 -11.99 10.96
C PRO A 156 2.72 -13.38 11.53
N LYS A 157 3.62 -14.18 10.95
CA LYS A 157 3.99 -15.53 11.45
C LYS A 157 4.76 -15.50 12.76
N ARG A 158 5.23 -14.32 13.18
CA ARG A 158 5.86 -14.06 14.47
C ARG A 158 5.55 -12.65 14.97
N LYS A 159 5.69 -12.39 16.25
CA LYS A 159 5.51 -11.05 16.82
C LYS A 159 6.84 -10.28 16.77
N ALA A 160 6.85 -9.12 16.11
CA ALA A 160 7.99 -8.21 16.06
C ALA A 160 7.51 -6.76 15.84
N PRO A 161 8.22 -5.72 16.36
CA PRO A 161 7.80 -4.32 16.24
C PRO A 161 7.71 -3.81 14.79
N ASN A 162 8.43 -4.44 13.88
CA ASN A 162 8.50 -4.10 12.46
C ASN A 162 7.54 -4.92 11.57
N LEU A 163 6.72 -5.81 12.17
CA LEU A 163 5.68 -6.53 11.47
C LEU A 163 4.31 -5.96 11.82
N ILE A 164 3.42 -5.91 10.83
CA ILE A 164 2.10 -5.28 10.92
C ILE A 164 1.03 -6.35 10.78
N GLU A 165 0.09 -6.41 11.71
CA GLU A 165 -1.16 -7.17 11.56
C GLU A 165 -2.22 -6.23 10.98
N GLY A 166 -2.82 -6.58 9.84
CA GLY A 166 -3.76 -5.69 9.16
C GLY A 166 -4.07 -6.06 7.73
N THR A 167 -4.00 -5.10 6.84
CA THR A 167 -4.44 -5.22 5.44
C THR A 167 -3.42 -4.59 4.50
N ILE A 168 -3.23 -5.23 3.33
CA ILE A 168 -2.55 -4.62 2.18
C ILE A 168 -3.50 -4.52 0.99
N TRP A 169 -3.31 -3.46 0.22
CA TRP A 169 -3.88 -3.27 -1.11
C TRP A 169 -2.77 -3.43 -2.12
N VAL A 170 -2.99 -4.30 -3.10
CA VAL A 170 -2.05 -4.55 -4.19
C VAL A 170 -2.72 -4.28 -5.52
N ASP A 171 -2.02 -3.68 -6.46
CA ASP A 171 -2.51 -3.41 -7.81
C ASP A 171 -2.92 -4.73 -8.48
N ALA A 172 -4.12 -4.81 -9.04
CA ALA A 172 -4.65 -6.03 -9.64
C ALA A 172 -3.89 -6.45 -10.92
N ARG A 173 -3.07 -5.57 -11.51
CA ARG A 173 -2.34 -5.82 -12.76
C ARG A 173 -0.97 -6.42 -12.55
N ASP A 174 -0.22 -5.91 -11.54
CA ASP A 174 1.18 -6.28 -11.34
C ASP A 174 1.50 -6.73 -9.90
N TYR A 175 0.48 -6.78 -9.03
CA TYR A 175 0.55 -7.17 -7.63
C TYR A 175 1.50 -6.30 -6.77
N SER A 176 1.92 -5.15 -7.28
CA SER A 176 2.71 -4.19 -6.51
C SER A 176 1.90 -3.62 -5.36
N ILE A 177 2.56 -3.39 -4.22
CA ILE A 177 1.90 -2.86 -3.03
C ILE A 177 1.53 -1.40 -3.27
N VAL A 178 0.26 -1.05 -2.99
CA VAL A 178 -0.31 0.30 -3.11
C VAL A 178 -0.44 0.95 -1.73
N GLN A 179 -0.93 0.19 -0.75
CA GLN A 179 -1.07 0.66 0.62
C GLN A 179 -0.96 -0.50 1.62
N ILE A 180 -0.50 -0.17 2.81
CA ILE A 180 -0.54 -1.03 3.99
C ILE A 180 -1.25 -0.25 5.08
N GLN A 181 -2.12 -0.93 5.84
CA GLN A 181 -2.73 -0.39 7.03
C GLN A 181 -2.86 -1.47 8.09
N GLY A 182 -2.54 -1.16 9.33
CA GLY A 182 -2.67 -2.12 10.42
C GLY A 182 -2.04 -1.65 11.70
N ILE A 183 -1.80 -2.59 12.59
CA ILE A 183 -1.23 -2.36 13.91
C ILE A 183 0.10 -3.10 14.00
N ALA A 184 1.11 -2.49 14.60
CA ALA A 184 2.38 -3.16 14.87
C ALA A 184 2.13 -4.42 15.72
N SER A 185 2.59 -5.58 15.28
CA SER A 185 2.30 -6.87 15.94
C SER A 185 2.94 -7.00 17.32
N LYS A 186 3.85 -6.10 17.65
CA LYS A 186 4.46 -5.94 18.96
C LYS A 186 4.75 -4.47 19.21
N SER A 187 4.42 -3.95 20.39
CA SER A 187 4.79 -2.60 20.80
C SER A 187 6.32 -2.46 20.86
N PRO A 188 6.89 -1.36 20.34
CA PRO A 188 8.33 -1.13 20.38
C PRO A 188 8.85 -0.91 21.81
N SER A 189 7.99 -0.49 22.75
CA SER A 189 8.29 -0.28 24.15
C SER A 189 7.14 -0.72 25.05
N ILE A 190 7.43 -1.09 26.28
CA ILE A 190 6.42 -1.38 27.31
C ILE A 190 5.63 -0.11 27.74
N PHE A 191 6.17 1.07 27.44
CA PHE A 191 5.54 2.36 27.78
C PHE A 191 4.67 2.94 26.67
N THR A 192 4.68 2.31 25.48
CA THR A 192 3.86 2.74 24.34
C THR A 192 2.92 1.64 23.93
N GLY A 193 1.67 1.98 23.66
CA GLY A 193 0.73 1.05 23.03
C GLY A 193 1.18 0.64 21.62
N PRO A 194 0.52 -0.37 21.01
CA PRO A 194 0.79 -0.74 19.62
C PRO A 194 0.44 0.43 18.72
N ALA A 195 1.37 0.81 17.82
CA ALA A 195 1.15 1.87 16.87
C ALA A 195 0.21 1.41 15.74
N GLN A 196 -0.79 2.23 15.42
CA GLN A 196 -1.53 2.10 14.17
C GLN A 196 -0.69 2.72 13.05
N VAL A 197 -0.48 1.98 11.99
CA VAL A 197 0.40 2.38 10.88
C VAL A 197 -0.37 2.35 9.56
N MET A 198 -0.20 3.38 8.76
CA MET A 198 -0.59 3.41 7.37
C MET A 198 0.63 3.82 6.54
N ARG A 199 0.86 3.17 5.39
CA ARG A 199 1.91 3.54 4.44
C ARG A 199 1.39 3.40 3.01
N GLN A 200 1.61 4.43 2.22
CA GLN A 200 1.23 4.50 0.82
C GLN A 200 2.45 4.37 -0.08
N TYR A 201 2.21 3.83 -1.29
CA TYR A 201 3.26 3.58 -2.28
C TYR A 201 2.82 4.07 -3.66
N ALA A 202 3.78 4.61 -4.39
CA ALA A 202 3.61 4.91 -5.81
C ALA A 202 4.69 4.22 -6.65
N ASN A 203 4.42 4.10 -7.94
CA ASN A 203 5.42 3.60 -8.87
C ASN A 203 6.50 4.67 -9.11
N VAL A 204 7.73 4.34 -8.78
CA VAL A 204 8.93 5.15 -9.06
C VAL A 204 9.90 4.26 -9.82
N SER A 205 10.19 4.60 -11.06
CA SER A 205 11.11 3.83 -11.93
C SER A 205 10.74 2.34 -12.04
N GLY A 206 9.45 2.02 -12.07
CA GLY A 206 8.95 0.64 -12.20
C GLY A 206 8.78 -0.12 -10.88
N PHE A 207 9.05 0.49 -9.73
CA PHE A 207 8.96 -0.16 -8.42
C PHE A 207 8.03 0.59 -7.47
N ALA A 208 7.31 -0.15 -6.61
CA ALA A 208 6.52 0.43 -5.54
C ALA A 208 7.44 1.01 -4.45
N MET A 209 7.51 2.34 -4.37
CA MET A 209 8.28 3.09 -3.38
C MET A 209 7.34 3.85 -2.44
N ALA A 210 7.69 3.93 -1.16
CA ALA A 210 6.89 4.66 -0.18
C ALA A 210 6.81 6.14 -0.55
N THR A 211 5.61 6.74 -0.44
CA THR A 211 5.37 8.18 -0.69
C THR A 211 4.89 8.89 0.54
N HIS A 212 4.15 8.19 1.39
CA HIS A 212 3.63 8.72 2.64
C HIS A 212 3.54 7.60 3.68
N ALA A 213 3.80 7.94 4.93
CA ALA A 213 3.52 7.07 6.07
C ALA A 213 2.92 7.89 7.21
N ARG A 214 2.01 7.29 7.97
CA ARG A 214 1.41 7.86 9.17
C ARG A 214 1.38 6.79 10.25
N ALA A 215 1.84 7.12 11.43
CA ALA A 215 1.77 6.26 12.60
C ALA A 215 1.10 7.01 13.76
N VAL A 216 0.17 6.34 14.44
CA VAL A 216 -0.51 6.87 15.63
C VAL A 216 -0.22 5.94 16.80
N SER A 217 0.27 6.48 17.88
CA SER A 217 0.54 5.73 19.12
C SER A 217 0.11 6.52 20.33
N ASN A 218 -0.31 5.80 21.38
CA ASN A 218 -0.59 6.38 22.69
C ASN A 218 0.51 5.97 23.65
N SER A 219 1.08 6.92 24.36
CA SER A 219 2.06 6.66 25.41
C SER A 219 1.66 7.34 26.72
N TYR A 220 2.07 6.74 27.85
CA TYR A 220 1.82 7.33 29.16
C TYR A 220 2.51 8.69 29.35
N MET A 221 3.67 8.90 28.72
CA MET A 221 4.45 10.14 28.88
C MET A 221 4.01 11.26 27.94
N PHE A 222 3.53 10.91 26.75
CA PHE A 222 3.32 11.89 25.68
C PHE A 222 1.86 11.95 25.18
N GLY A 223 0.98 11.11 25.72
CA GLY A 223 -0.39 10.98 25.22
C GLY A 223 -0.42 10.46 23.79
N GLU A 224 -1.44 10.84 23.02
CA GLU A 224 -1.53 10.53 21.60
C GLU A 224 -0.45 11.31 20.83
N THR A 225 0.31 10.56 20.07
CA THR A 225 1.38 11.07 19.22
C THR A 225 1.16 10.56 17.81
N ILE A 226 1.12 11.47 16.85
CA ILE A 226 1.02 11.18 15.43
C ILE A 226 2.37 11.52 14.79
N VAL A 227 2.89 10.60 14.00
CA VAL A 227 4.09 10.83 13.19
C VAL A 227 3.72 10.65 11.72
N THR A 228 4.05 11.62 10.89
CA THR A 228 3.97 11.50 9.44
C THR A 228 5.36 11.50 8.83
N ILE A 229 5.50 10.83 7.69
CA ILE A 229 6.72 10.82 6.89
C ILE A 229 6.32 10.99 5.43
N ASP A 230 6.79 12.05 4.79
CA ASP A 230 6.65 12.26 3.35
C ASP A 230 7.97 11.96 2.65
N TYR A 231 7.91 11.19 1.56
CA TYR A 231 9.07 10.75 0.80
C TYR A 231 9.08 11.43 -0.57
N ARG A 232 10.18 12.11 -0.92
CA ARG A 232 10.31 12.88 -2.17
C ARG A 232 11.69 12.67 -2.80
N ASP A 233 11.82 13.04 -4.06
CA ASP A 233 13.10 13.11 -4.79
C ASP A 233 13.87 11.80 -4.81
N TYR A 234 13.18 10.69 -5.06
CA TYR A 234 13.83 9.40 -5.21
C TYR A 234 14.81 9.39 -6.38
N GLN A 235 16.03 8.94 -6.13
CA GLN A 235 17.02 8.60 -7.14
C GLN A 235 17.38 7.13 -6.97
N ILE A 236 16.86 6.29 -7.85
CA ILE A 236 17.02 4.84 -7.74
C ILE A 236 18.24 4.39 -8.54
N ARG A 237 19.08 3.56 -7.93
CA ARG A 237 20.18 2.85 -8.56
C ARG A 237 19.73 1.43 -8.85
N LEU A 238 19.61 1.11 -10.14
CA LEU A 238 19.20 -0.21 -10.59
C LEU A 238 20.40 -1.14 -10.73
N ARG A 239 20.15 -2.43 -10.59
CA ARG A 239 21.11 -3.46 -10.96
C ARG A 239 21.30 -3.42 -12.49
N PRO A 240 22.52 -3.43 -13.02
CA PRO A 240 22.74 -3.56 -14.46
C PRO A 240 22.07 -4.82 -14.99
N ALA A 241 21.43 -4.72 -16.15
CA ALA A 241 20.96 -5.90 -16.87
C ALA A 241 22.19 -6.77 -17.21
N LYS A 242 22.05 -8.08 -16.96
CA LYS A 242 23.08 -9.06 -17.35
C LYS A 242 22.99 -9.34 -18.84
#